data_56d6fd0a7955ae7f2a4cf3e89bff6ad2
#
_entry.id   56d6fd0a7955ae7f2a4cf3e89bff6ad2
#
_cell.length_a   1.000
_cell.length_b   1.000
_cell.length_c   1.000
_cell.angle_alpha   90.00
_cell.angle_beta   90.00
_cell.angle_gamma   90.00
#
_symmetry.space_group_name_H-M   'P 1'
#
loop_
_entity.id
_entity.type
_entity.pdbx_description
1 polymer ?
#
loop_
_entity_poly.entity_id
_entity_poly.type
_entity_poly.pdbx_seq_one_letter_code
_entity_poly.pdbx_strand_id
1 'polypeptide(L)'
;MTSLLKSARHYLVAFAFVLSLSLSARAQQRPLLTEDVDIIPPGTMRIEAGIDFLQGAKFPVSGINGDLTRVGVIGVSFGMGPNVEFQIEGVAQNFVSINSRGTSAIPLSLAANANSTHDTGDFTLWAKFKLRNETSHAPSLGFRFGVQLPNSNQARGIGLNQTNAYGSVLVGKKFGQNGRFNTFGNLGIAILTAPTQLFSQNDVLTYGMAGIFRLNKQFSLAGEVNGRANTRPGNGPLGTESQAEARLGMQIRASGLRFDFAGIKGLTSFTHNSGVTLGVTYDTPAIFAPAK
;
A
#
# COMPACT_ATOMS: atom_id res chain seq x y z
N MET A 1 -8.62 45.89 -18.53
CA MET A 1 -8.25 45.26 -17.24
C MET A 1 -9.43 44.67 -16.49
N THR A 2 -10.64 45.19 -16.60
CA THR A 2 -11.85 44.72 -15.90
C THR A 2 -12.45 43.41 -16.43
N SER A 3 -12.24 43.02 -17.68
CA SER A 3 -12.77 41.77 -18.27
C SER A 3 -11.97 40.54 -17.87
N LEU A 4 -10.67 40.64 -17.74
CA LEU A 4 -9.77 39.55 -17.29
C LEU A 4 -10.02 39.16 -15.81
N LEU A 5 -10.29 40.15 -14.98
CA LEU A 5 -10.62 39.92 -13.56
C LEU A 5 -11.98 39.24 -13.37
N LYS A 6 -12.96 39.54 -14.23
CA LYS A 6 -14.25 38.84 -14.21
C LYS A 6 -14.12 37.37 -14.66
N SER A 7 -13.33 37.12 -15.70
CA SER A 7 -13.07 35.77 -16.19
C SER A 7 -12.34 34.90 -15.11
N ALA A 8 -11.28 35.43 -14.51
CA ALA A 8 -10.54 34.76 -13.45
C ALA A 8 -11.42 34.39 -12.23
N ARG A 9 -12.36 35.27 -11.89
CA ARG A 9 -13.32 35.04 -10.80
C ARG A 9 -14.30 33.89 -11.11
N HIS A 10 -14.73 33.74 -12.36
CA HIS A 10 -15.60 32.62 -12.77
C HIS A 10 -14.86 31.29 -12.76
N TYR A 11 -13.59 31.26 -13.18
CA TYR A 11 -12.77 30.03 -13.10
C TYR A 11 -12.44 29.66 -11.66
N LEU A 12 -12.20 30.64 -10.77
CA LEU A 12 -11.99 30.41 -9.36
C LEU A 12 -13.26 29.85 -8.66
N VAL A 13 -14.43 30.39 -8.99
CA VAL A 13 -15.73 29.92 -8.46
C VAL A 13 -16.07 28.52 -9.02
N ALA A 14 -15.82 28.28 -10.31
CA ALA A 14 -16.01 26.96 -10.91
C ALA A 14 -15.05 25.92 -10.31
N PHE A 15 -13.80 26.29 -10.08
CA PHE A 15 -12.80 25.44 -9.41
C PHE A 15 -13.18 25.18 -7.95
N ALA A 16 -13.65 26.19 -7.21
CA ALA A 16 -14.14 26.04 -5.84
C ALA A 16 -15.43 25.20 -5.77
N PHE A 17 -16.30 25.28 -6.79
CA PHE A 17 -17.54 24.49 -6.86
C PHE A 17 -17.26 23.00 -7.18
N VAL A 18 -16.27 22.72 -8.04
CA VAL A 18 -15.80 21.34 -8.32
C VAL A 18 -15.16 20.73 -7.07
N LEU A 19 -14.48 21.52 -6.25
CA LEU A 19 -13.89 21.08 -4.98
C LEU A 19 -14.94 20.81 -3.87
N SER A 20 -16.16 21.34 -3.97
CA SER A 20 -17.20 21.17 -2.95
C SER A 20 -18.10 19.94 -3.11
N LEU A 21 -18.00 19.19 -4.21
CA LEU A 21 -18.73 17.96 -4.46
C LEU A 21 -18.03 16.72 -3.91
N SER A 22 -17.47 16.80 -2.70
CA SER A 22 -16.86 15.66 -2.02
C SER A 22 -17.95 14.68 -1.56
N LEU A 23 -18.38 13.81 -2.44
CA LEU A 23 -19.08 12.59 -2.06
C LEU A 23 -18.13 11.79 -1.15
N SER A 24 -18.62 11.39 0.01
CA SER A 24 -17.85 10.67 1.02
C SER A 24 -17.42 9.30 0.49
N ALA A 25 -16.33 9.25 -0.27
CA ALA A 25 -15.67 7.99 -0.59
C ALA A 25 -15.20 7.34 0.72
N ARG A 26 -15.59 6.10 0.98
CA ARG A 26 -15.41 5.43 2.27
C ARG A 26 -14.33 4.37 2.28
N ALA A 27 -13.75 4.02 1.14
CA ALA A 27 -12.61 3.13 1.12
C ALA A 27 -11.35 3.90 1.53
N GLN A 28 -10.57 3.38 2.46
CA GLN A 28 -9.42 4.07 3.04
C GLN A 28 -8.29 3.07 3.22
N GLN A 29 -7.14 3.31 2.60
CA GLN A 29 -5.97 2.46 2.78
C GLN A 29 -4.84 3.19 3.47
N ARG A 30 -4.26 4.23 2.87
CA ARG A 30 -3.13 4.94 3.49
C ARG A 30 -3.52 5.59 4.83
N PRO A 31 -2.60 5.60 5.81
CA PRO A 31 -1.20 5.16 5.80
C PRO A 31 -1.03 3.64 6.03
N LEU A 32 -2.12 2.86 5.97
CA LEU A 32 -2.17 1.43 6.27
C LEU A 32 -1.86 0.60 5.01
N LEU A 33 -1.38 -0.63 5.20
CA LEU A 33 -1.20 -1.65 4.16
C LEU A 33 -2.31 -2.71 4.16
N THR A 34 -2.96 -2.89 5.31
CA THR A 34 -4.10 -3.80 5.45
C THR A 34 -5.27 -3.25 4.64
N GLU A 35 -5.84 -4.06 3.77
CA GLU A 35 -6.90 -3.69 2.85
C GLU A 35 -8.27 -3.68 3.52
N ASP A 36 -9.09 -2.66 3.26
CA ASP A 36 -10.51 -2.59 3.66
C ASP A 36 -11.38 -3.36 2.64
N VAL A 37 -12.49 -3.89 3.11
CA VAL A 37 -13.50 -4.57 2.28
C VAL A 37 -14.27 -3.61 1.38
N ASP A 38 -14.35 -2.33 1.77
CA ASP A 38 -15.15 -1.35 1.02
C ASP A 38 -14.55 -1.08 -0.37
N ILE A 39 -15.45 -0.94 -1.33
CA ILE A 39 -15.15 -0.60 -2.73
C ILE A 39 -15.30 0.91 -2.90
N ILE A 40 -14.40 1.55 -3.66
CA ILE A 40 -14.59 2.95 -4.04
C ILE A 40 -15.82 3.09 -4.95
N PRO A 41 -16.45 4.27 -5.01
CA PRO A 41 -17.67 4.45 -5.81
C PRO A 41 -17.48 4.03 -7.27
N PRO A 42 -18.46 3.35 -7.87
CA PRO A 42 -18.38 2.93 -9.26
C PRO A 42 -18.16 4.11 -10.22
N GLY A 43 -17.26 3.92 -11.20
CA GLY A 43 -16.90 4.95 -12.16
C GLY A 43 -15.90 5.98 -11.66
N THR A 44 -15.46 5.90 -10.41
CA THR A 44 -14.45 6.80 -9.84
C THR A 44 -13.05 6.17 -9.82
N MET A 45 -12.06 7.00 -9.64
CA MET A 45 -10.67 6.60 -9.44
C MET A 45 -10.15 7.22 -8.14
N ARG A 46 -9.36 6.46 -7.40
CA ARG A 46 -8.54 6.94 -6.29
C ARG A 46 -7.10 6.94 -6.70
N ILE A 47 -6.39 8.04 -6.42
CA ILE A 47 -4.95 8.17 -6.64
C ILE A 47 -4.32 8.42 -5.28
N GLU A 48 -3.34 7.61 -4.95
CA GLU A 48 -2.53 7.72 -3.75
C GLU A 48 -1.06 7.88 -4.15
N ALA A 49 -0.37 8.82 -3.51
CA ALA A 49 1.06 9.02 -3.68
C ALA A 49 1.71 9.26 -2.33
N GLY A 50 2.95 8.80 -2.16
CA GLY A 50 3.64 8.99 -0.89
C GLY A 50 5.13 8.79 -0.96
N ILE A 51 5.76 9.03 0.20
CA ILE A 51 7.18 8.81 0.44
C ILE A 51 7.29 8.06 1.76
N ASP A 52 8.16 7.03 1.78
CA ASP A 52 8.51 6.31 3.00
C ASP A 52 10.00 6.47 3.28
N PHE A 53 10.33 6.68 4.54
CA PHE A 53 11.69 6.68 5.07
C PHE A 53 11.81 5.52 6.06
N LEU A 54 12.60 4.49 5.72
CA LEU A 54 12.72 3.25 6.47
C LEU A 54 14.18 3.04 6.89
N GLN A 55 14.42 2.92 8.18
CA GLN A 55 15.74 2.72 8.76
C GLN A 55 16.05 1.24 8.92
N GLY A 56 17.27 0.84 8.57
CA GLY A 56 17.75 -0.53 8.74
C GLY A 56 16.97 -1.55 7.91
N ALA A 57 16.61 -1.20 6.67
CA ALA A 57 16.02 -2.13 5.72
C ALA A 57 17.02 -3.24 5.36
N LYS A 58 16.52 -4.47 5.21
CA LYS A 58 17.32 -5.67 4.99
C LYS A 58 16.96 -6.32 3.67
N PHE A 59 17.97 -6.66 2.90
CA PHE A 59 17.85 -7.31 1.60
C PHE A 59 18.63 -8.64 1.61
N PRO A 60 18.01 -9.74 2.12
CA PRO A 60 18.70 -11.00 2.38
C PRO A 60 19.35 -11.63 1.14
N VAL A 61 18.74 -11.45 -0.03
CA VAL A 61 19.26 -12.01 -1.31
C VAL A 61 20.59 -11.38 -1.70
N SER A 62 20.74 -10.08 -1.50
CA SER A 62 21.99 -9.33 -1.82
C SER A 62 22.92 -9.17 -0.64
N GLY A 63 22.47 -9.47 0.58
CA GLY A 63 23.22 -9.21 1.81
C GLY A 63 23.35 -7.73 2.18
N ILE A 64 22.65 -6.82 1.48
CA ILE A 64 22.67 -5.38 1.77
C ILE A 64 21.77 -5.08 2.96
N ASN A 65 22.27 -4.21 3.87
CA ASN A 65 21.47 -3.55 4.89
C ASN A 65 21.68 -2.04 4.79
N GLY A 66 20.63 -1.26 4.95
CA GLY A 66 20.73 0.19 4.82
C GLY A 66 19.44 0.94 5.07
N ASP A 67 19.50 2.24 4.90
CA ASP A 67 18.33 3.11 5.07
C ASP A 67 17.67 3.31 3.71
N LEU A 68 16.40 2.94 3.62
CA LEU A 68 15.62 2.92 2.39
C LEU A 68 14.67 4.11 2.34
N THR A 69 14.80 4.92 1.30
CA THR A 69 13.82 5.94 0.93
C THR A 69 13.03 5.45 -0.28
N ARG A 70 11.70 5.36 -0.15
CA ARG A 70 10.79 5.05 -1.26
C ARG A 70 10.09 6.33 -1.71
N VAL A 71 10.31 6.74 -2.94
CA VAL A 71 9.70 7.92 -3.54
C VAL A 71 8.66 7.50 -4.55
N GLY A 72 7.49 8.15 -4.51
CA GLY A 72 6.39 7.73 -5.35
C GLY A 72 5.87 6.34 -4.98
N VAL A 73 5.51 6.15 -3.70
CA VAL A 73 4.71 4.99 -3.27
C VAL A 73 3.31 5.23 -3.80
N ILE A 74 2.97 4.61 -4.91
CA ILE A 74 1.79 4.90 -5.72
C ILE A 74 0.74 3.81 -5.52
N GLY A 75 -0.51 4.24 -5.37
CA GLY A 75 -1.70 3.40 -5.47
C GLY A 75 -2.70 4.07 -6.43
N VAL A 76 -3.26 3.30 -7.34
CA VAL A 76 -4.36 3.74 -8.19
C VAL A 76 -5.44 2.69 -8.14
N SER A 77 -6.65 3.09 -7.71
CA SER A 77 -7.80 2.21 -7.63
C SER A 77 -8.90 2.68 -8.57
N PHE A 78 -9.59 1.75 -9.19
CA PHE A 78 -10.69 1.97 -10.13
C PHE A 78 -11.95 1.26 -9.62
N GLY A 79 -13.02 2.00 -9.35
CA GLY A 79 -14.33 1.44 -9.03
C GLY A 79 -15.02 0.91 -10.26
N MET A 80 -14.82 -0.36 -10.58
CA MET A 80 -15.37 -0.98 -11.80
C MET A 80 -16.87 -1.25 -11.70
N GLY A 81 -17.39 -1.44 -10.51
CA GLY A 81 -18.78 -1.70 -10.23
C GLY A 81 -19.07 -1.63 -8.73
N PRO A 82 -20.30 -1.92 -8.28
CA PRO A 82 -20.68 -1.80 -6.88
C PRO A 82 -19.93 -2.75 -5.94
N ASN A 83 -19.41 -3.85 -6.47
CA ASN A 83 -18.72 -4.90 -5.72
C ASN A 83 -17.31 -5.22 -6.24
N VAL A 84 -16.82 -4.48 -7.24
CA VAL A 84 -15.54 -4.78 -7.91
C VAL A 84 -14.68 -3.53 -7.98
N GLU A 85 -13.43 -3.68 -7.57
CA GLU A 85 -12.37 -2.67 -7.66
C GLU A 85 -11.12 -3.29 -8.27
N PHE A 86 -10.50 -2.58 -9.17
CA PHE A 86 -9.19 -2.91 -9.71
C PHE A 86 -8.15 -1.93 -9.16
N GLN A 87 -6.96 -2.42 -8.79
CA GLN A 87 -5.93 -1.59 -8.17
C GLN A 87 -4.57 -1.85 -8.80
N ILE A 88 -3.74 -0.80 -8.85
CA ILE A 88 -2.33 -0.85 -9.24
C ILE A 88 -1.54 -0.24 -8.10
N GLU A 89 -0.60 -0.98 -7.55
CA GLU A 89 0.24 -0.52 -6.44
C GLU A 89 1.71 -0.72 -6.77
N GLY A 90 2.57 0.18 -6.33
CA GLY A 90 4.01 0.04 -6.55
C GLY A 90 4.81 1.23 -6.03
N VAL A 91 6.10 1.21 -6.29
CA VAL A 91 7.03 2.28 -5.92
C VAL A 91 7.78 2.73 -7.16
N ALA A 92 7.69 4.04 -7.47
CA ALA A 92 8.37 4.58 -8.65
C ALA A 92 9.89 4.48 -8.52
N GLN A 93 10.45 4.80 -7.33
CA GLN A 93 11.88 4.78 -7.11
C GLN A 93 12.24 4.47 -5.66
N ASN A 94 13.14 3.53 -5.48
CA ASN A 94 13.79 3.17 -4.23
C ASN A 94 15.23 3.72 -4.23
N PHE A 95 15.64 4.31 -3.10
CA PHE A 95 17.01 4.73 -2.84
C PHE A 95 17.46 4.10 -1.53
N VAL A 96 18.63 3.46 -1.53
CA VAL A 96 19.22 2.86 -0.32
C VAL A 96 20.58 3.48 -0.06
N SER A 97 20.75 4.02 1.15
CA SER A 97 22.06 4.30 1.73
C SER A 97 22.56 3.02 2.39
N ILE A 98 23.67 2.46 1.91
CA ILE A 98 24.18 1.16 2.34
C ILE A 98 24.99 1.34 3.63
N ASN A 99 24.50 0.74 4.73
CA ASN A 99 25.17 0.77 6.03
C ASN A 99 26.12 -0.42 6.22
N SER A 100 25.76 -1.59 5.67
CA SER A 100 26.62 -2.78 5.69
C SER A 100 26.31 -3.73 4.55
N ARG A 101 27.28 -4.60 4.22
CA ARG A 101 27.16 -5.62 3.19
C ARG A 101 27.58 -6.97 3.77
N GLY A 102 26.74 -7.97 3.58
CA GLY A 102 27.04 -9.37 3.80
C GLY A 102 27.34 -10.09 2.49
N THR A 103 27.34 -11.41 2.54
CA THR A 103 27.45 -12.26 1.36
C THR A 103 26.20 -12.14 0.48
N SER A 104 26.39 -11.83 -0.79
CA SER A 104 25.31 -11.83 -1.77
C SER A 104 25.11 -13.24 -2.34
N ALA A 105 23.85 -13.68 -2.47
CA ALA A 105 23.49 -14.92 -3.12
C ALA A 105 23.35 -14.77 -4.65
N ILE A 106 23.47 -13.55 -5.16
CA ILE A 106 23.33 -13.19 -6.58
C ILE A 106 24.48 -12.27 -7.03
N PRO A 107 24.81 -12.24 -8.32
CA PRO A 107 25.74 -11.24 -8.85
C PRO A 107 25.14 -9.83 -8.73
N LEU A 108 25.92 -8.88 -8.22
CA LEU A 108 25.54 -7.49 -8.10
C LEU A 108 26.28 -6.62 -9.11
N SER A 109 25.59 -5.70 -9.75
CA SER A 109 26.16 -4.64 -10.62
C SER A 109 26.48 -3.39 -9.80
N LEU A 110 27.10 -3.56 -8.63
CA LEU A 110 27.51 -2.48 -7.73
C LEU A 110 29.02 -2.50 -7.53
N ALA A 111 29.67 -1.34 -7.56
CA ALA A 111 31.08 -1.22 -7.18
C ALA A 111 31.27 -1.71 -5.74
N ALA A 112 32.43 -2.32 -5.46
CA ALA A 112 32.71 -2.88 -4.12
C ALA A 112 32.63 -1.84 -3.00
N ASN A 113 32.94 -0.59 -3.30
CA ASN A 113 32.93 0.54 -2.36
C ASN A 113 31.68 1.44 -2.52
N ALA A 114 30.67 1.04 -3.31
CA ALA A 114 29.46 1.85 -3.43
C ALA A 114 28.74 1.93 -2.08
N ASN A 115 28.43 3.14 -1.64
CA ASN A 115 27.72 3.43 -0.39
C ASN A 115 26.21 3.65 -0.61
N SER A 116 25.73 3.54 -1.85
CA SER A 116 24.32 3.69 -2.19
C SER A 116 23.95 2.87 -3.41
N THR A 117 22.67 2.56 -3.53
CA THR A 117 22.06 1.98 -4.72
C THR A 117 20.64 2.50 -4.89
N HIS A 118 20.10 2.37 -6.09
CA HIS A 118 18.71 2.76 -6.39
C HIS A 118 18.14 1.84 -7.45
N ASP A 119 16.80 1.71 -7.43
CA ASP A 119 16.05 0.90 -8.40
C ASP A 119 14.58 1.27 -8.38
N THR A 120 13.85 0.93 -9.42
CA THR A 120 12.38 0.94 -9.39
C THR A 120 11.86 -0.12 -8.43
N GLY A 121 10.63 0.05 -7.93
CA GLY A 121 9.92 -1.02 -7.21
C GLY A 121 9.17 -1.94 -8.17
N ASP A 122 8.82 -3.12 -7.69
CA ASP A 122 7.91 -4.01 -8.39
C ASP A 122 6.47 -3.52 -8.23
N PHE A 123 5.69 -3.54 -9.32
CA PHE A 123 4.29 -3.17 -9.31
C PHE A 123 3.42 -4.40 -9.13
N THR A 124 2.30 -4.24 -8.44
CA THR A 124 1.30 -5.28 -8.22
C THR A 124 -0.05 -4.83 -8.77
N LEU A 125 -0.66 -5.69 -9.56
CA LEU A 125 -2.02 -5.54 -10.05
C LEU A 125 -2.94 -6.35 -9.16
N TRP A 126 -4.05 -5.74 -8.71
CA TRP A 126 -5.00 -6.36 -7.82
C TRP A 126 -6.42 -6.29 -8.39
N ALA A 127 -7.21 -7.32 -8.10
CA ALA A 127 -8.65 -7.29 -8.21
C ALA A 127 -9.27 -7.58 -6.84
N LYS A 128 -10.17 -6.71 -6.40
CA LYS A 128 -10.88 -6.80 -5.12
C LYS A 128 -12.38 -6.95 -5.37
N PHE A 129 -12.98 -7.88 -4.65
CA PHE A 129 -14.39 -8.22 -4.73
C PHE A 129 -15.02 -8.11 -3.35
N LYS A 130 -16.11 -7.35 -3.25
CA LYS A 130 -16.96 -7.32 -2.07
C LYS A 130 -18.01 -8.39 -2.21
N LEU A 131 -17.93 -9.42 -1.38
CA LEU A 131 -18.82 -10.59 -1.42
C LEU A 131 -20.08 -10.38 -0.60
N ARG A 132 -19.98 -9.65 0.51
CA ARG A 132 -21.10 -9.37 1.42
C ARG A 132 -20.97 -8.00 2.04
N ASN A 133 -22.07 -7.26 2.05
CA ASN A 133 -22.17 -6.02 2.80
C ASN A 133 -22.25 -6.27 4.31
N GLU A 134 -21.77 -5.32 5.08
CA GLU A 134 -21.95 -5.30 6.52
C GLU A 134 -23.44 -5.18 6.89
N THR A 135 -23.84 -5.88 7.94
CA THR A 135 -25.15 -5.74 8.60
C THR A 135 -24.94 -5.44 10.08
N SER A 136 -26.01 -5.20 10.83
CA SER A 136 -25.92 -5.02 12.29
C SER A 136 -25.27 -6.22 12.99
N HIS A 137 -25.52 -7.45 12.51
CA HIS A 137 -25.07 -8.70 13.14
C HIS A 137 -23.87 -9.36 12.47
N ALA A 138 -23.55 -9.00 11.23
CA ALA A 138 -22.51 -9.66 10.47
C ALA A 138 -21.50 -8.67 9.87
N PRO A 139 -20.17 -9.00 9.85
CA PRO A 139 -19.18 -8.17 9.20
C PRO A 139 -19.33 -8.17 7.68
N SER A 140 -18.77 -7.18 6.99
CA SER A 140 -18.55 -7.25 5.54
C SER A 140 -17.48 -8.31 5.24
N LEU A 141 -17.60 -8.93 4.06
CA LEU A 141 -16.65 -9.91 3.56
C LEU A 141 -16.24 -9.54 2.14
N GLY A 142 -14.97 -9.74 1.85
CA GLY A 142 -14.41 -9.55 0.53
C GLY A 142 -13.31 -10.57 0.23
N PHE A 143 -12.87 -10.52 -1.00
CA PHE A 143 -11.73 -11.28 -1.48
C PHE A 143 -10.88 -10.39 -2.37
N ARG A 144 -9.55 -10.50 -2.24
CA ARG A 144 -8.59 -9.78 -3.08
C ARG A 144 -7.56 -10.77 -3.59
N PHE A 145 -7.24 -10.68 -4.88
CA PHE A 145 -6.10 -11.40 -5.44
C PHE A 145 -5.26 -10.45 -6.29
N GLY A 146 -3.98 -10.77 -6.45
CA GLY A 146 -3.08 -9.93 -7.21
C GLY A 146 -1.85 -10.66 -7.72
N VAL A 147 -1.19 -10.02 -8.68
CA VAL A 147 0.05 -10.49 -9.28
C VAL A 147 1.06 -9.35 -9.25
N GLN A 148 2.21 -9.60 -8.66
CA GLN A 148 3.37 -8.72 -8.71
C GLN A 148 4.13 -8.97 -10.01
N LEU A 149 4.47 -7.89 -10.69
CA LEU A 149 5.23 -7.89 -11.93
C LEU A 149 6.72 -7.68 -11.64
N PRO A 150 7.64 -8.31 -12.37
CA PRO A 150 9.07 -8.20 -12.17
C PRO A 150 9.62 -6.92 -12.85
N ASN A 151 9.41 -5.77 -12.22
CA ASN A 151 9.80 -4.46 -12.79
C ASN A 151 11.15 -3.96 -12.28
N SER A 152 11.67 -4.54 -11.18
CA SER A 152 12.94 -4.14 -10.57
C SER A 152 14.13 -4.82 -11.24
N ASN A 153 15.35 -4.32 -10.95
CA ASN A 153 16.59 -4.93 -11.40
C ASN A 153 17.31 -5.60 -10.21
N GLN A 154 17.25 -6.92 -10.14
CA GLN A 154 17.85 -7.72 -9.08
C GLN A 154 19.34 -7.41 -8.87
N ALA A 155 20.10 -7.11 -9.93
CA ALA A 155 21.54 -6.78 -9.84
C ALA A 155 21.83 -5.47 -9.09
N ARG A 156 20.80 -4.62 -8.85
CA ARG A 156 20.90 -3.45 -7.96
C ARG A 156 20.85 -3.81 -6.47
N GLY A 157 20.51 -5.06 -6.15
CA GLY A 157 20.56 -5.62 -4.80
C GLY A 157 19.39 -5.26 -3.87
N ILE A 158 18.36 -4.56 -4.35
CA ILE A 158 17.22 -4.10 -3.53
C ILE A 158 15.88 -4.56 -4.07
N GLY A 159 15.78 -4.94 -5.33
CA GLY A 159 14.61 -5.57 -5.94
C GLY A 159 14.78 -7.09 -6.05
N LEU A 160 13.69 -7.82 -6.06
CA LEU A 160 13.69 -9.27 -6.29
C LEU A 160 13.51 -9.63 -7.77
N ASN A 161 12.85 -8.77 -8.53
CA ASN A 161 12.55 -8.99 -9.95
C ASN A 161 11.86 -10.34 -10.19
N GLN A 162 10.85 -10.64 -9.37
CA GLN A 162 10.13 -11.91 -9.41
C GLN A 162 8.63 -11.68 -9.61
N THR A 163 8.00 -12.62 -10.32
CA THR A 163 6.54 -12.68 -10.38
C THR A 163 6.02 -13.42 -9.16
N ASN A 164 5.20 -12.76 -8.35
CA ASN A 164 4.56 -13.34 -7.18
C ASN A 164 3.03 -13.25 -7.31
N ALA A 165 2.33 -14.20 -6.72
CA ALA A 165 0.87 -14.22 -6.70
C ALA A 165 0.36 -14.12 -5.26
N TYR A 166 -0.78 -13.45 -5.08
CA TYR A 166 -1.38 -13.18 -3.77
C TYR A 166 -2.87 -13.47 -3.81
N GLY A 167 -3.40 -13.98 -2.71
CA GLY A 167 -4.84 -14.12 -2.50
C GLY A 167 -5.18 -13.94 -1.03
N SER A 168 -6.22 -13.16 -0.71
CA SER A 168 -6.63 -12.94 0.68
C SER A 168 -8.12 -12.76 0.82
N VAL A 169 -8.65 -13.23 1.94
CA VAL A 169 -9.99 -12.93 2.44
C VAL A 169 -9.92 -11.65 3.26
N LEU A 170 -10.88 -10.78 3.05
CA LEU A 170 -11.02 -9.49 3.71
C LEU A 170 -12.26 -9.53 4.61
N VAL A 171 -12.13 -9.03 5.83
CA VAL A 171 -13.22 -8.91 6.79
C VAL A 171 -13.24 -7.50 7.35
N GLY A 172 -14.40 -6.87 7.43
CA GLY A 172 -14.53 -5.51 7.96
C GLY A 172 -15.78 -5.32 8.82
N LYS A 173 -15.66 -4.50 9.87
CA LYS A 173 -16.77 -4.15 10.75
C LYS A 173 -16.64 -2.72 11.25
N LYS A 174 -17.76 -1.99 11.19
CA LYS A 174 -17.86 -0.61 11.67
C LYS A 174 -18.62 -0.58 12.99
N PHE A 175 -18.12 0.15 13.96
CA PHE A 175 -18.68 0.28 15.30
C PHE A 175 -18.98 1.74 15.63
N GLY A 176 -19.91 1.92 16.58
CA GLY A 176 -20.32 3.23 17.08
C GLY A 176 -21.24 4.00 16.14
N GLN A 177 -21.69 5.16 16.57
CA GLN A 177 -22.57 6.02 15.79
C GLN A 177 -21.87 6.42 14.47
N ASN A 178 -22.57 6.25 13.34
CA ASN A 178 -22.09 6.55 11.99
C ASN A 178 -20.77 5.82 11.62
N GLY A 179 -20.51 4.62 12.18
CA GLY A 179 -19.27 3.88 11.91
C GLY A 179 -18.01 4.65 12.30
N ARG A 180 -18.02 5.27 13.50
CA ARG A 180 -16.91 6.08 13.99
C ARG A 180 -15.61 5.31 14.13
N PHE A 181 -15.70 4.02 14.45
CA PHE A 181 -14.57 3.11 14.50
C PHE A 181 -14.74 2.03 13.42
N ASN A 182 -13.87 2.02 12.42
CA ASN A 182 -13.80 1.01 11.38
C ASN A 182 -12.64 0.07 11.68
N THR A 183 -12.92 -1.24 11.77
CA THR A 183 -11.91 -2.29 11.91
C THR A 183 -11.98 -3.22 10.71
N PHE A 184 -10.83 -3.67 10.25
CA PHE A 184 -10.74 -4.61 9.15
C PHE A 184 -9.48 -5.46 9.26
N GLY A 185 -9.52 -6.62 8.64
CA GLY A 185 -8.42 -7.57 8.64
C GLY A 185 -8.36 -8.37 7.35
N ASN A 186 -7.16 -8.86 7.09
CA ASN A 186 -6.84 -9.68 5.93
C ASN A 186 -6.16 -10.97 6.40
N LEU A 187 -6.52 -12.08 5.80
CA LEU A 187 -5.84 -13.36 5.96
C LEU A 187 -5.70 -14.00 4.59
N GLY A 188 -4.49 -14.39 4.20
CA GLY A 188 -4.25 -14.84 2.84
C GLY A 188 -2.98 -15.64 2.69
N ILE A 189 -2.66 -15.94 1.44
CA ILE A 189 -1.46 -16.65 1.02
C ILE A 189 -0.77 -15.82 -0.05
N ALA A 190 0.57 -15.78 0.01
CA ALA A 190 1.41 -15.32 -1.07
C ALA A 190 2.27 -16.47 -1.58
N ILE A 191 2.25 -16.69 -2.88
CA ILE A 191 3.12 -17.61 -3.58
C ILE A 191 4.32 -16.78 -4.06
N LEU A 192 5.44 -16.92 -3.35
CA LEU A 192 6.66 -16.16 -3.61
C LEU A 192 7.65 -17.00 -4.42
N THR A 193 8.05 -16.50 -5.55
CA THR A 193 9.11 -17.12 -6.35
C THR A 193 10.45 -16.93 -5.66
N ALA A 194 11.22 -18.01 -5.50
CA ALA A 194 12.53 -17.98 -4.89
C ALA A 194 13.59 -17.41 -5.86
N PRO A 195 14.21 -16.24 -5.57
CA PRO A 195 15.07 -15.57 -6.53
C PRO A 195 16.40 -16.27 -6.78
N THR A 196 16.78 -17.21 -5.93
CA THR A 196 18.06 -17.94 -6.00
C THR A 196 17.93 -19.42 -6.37
N GLN A 197 16.70 -19.91 -6.53
CA GLN A 197 16.41 -21.31 -6.84
C GLN A 197 15.46 -21.40 -8.02
N LEU A 198 15.97 -21.83 -9.16
CA LEU A 198 15.17 -22.00 -10.39
C LEU A 198 13.97 -22.93 -10.13
N PHE A 199 12.81 -22.53 -10.63
CA PHE A 199 11.54 -23.24 -10.51
C PHE A 199 11.09 -23.55 -9.07
N SER A 200 11.62 -22.81 -8.09
CA SER A 200 11.21 -22.94 -6.69
C SER A 200 10.32 -21.78 -6.29
N GLN A 201 9.31 -22.09 -5.49
CA GLN A 201 8.43 -21.12 -4.86
C GLN A 201 8.28 -21.44 -3.38
N ASN A 202 7.85 -20.48 -2.62
CA ASN A 202 7.53 -20.66 -1.21
C ASN A 202 6.20 -20.00 -0.88
N ASP A 203 5.29 -20.76 -0.31
CA ASP A 203 3.99 -20.26 0.09
C ASP A 203 4.10 -19.70 1.52
N VAL A 204 3.72 -18.45 1.68
CA VAL A 204 3.75 -17.78 2.99
C VAL A 204 2.35 -17.31 3.36
N LEU A 205 2.02 -17.38 4.62
CA LEU A 205 0.79 -16.81 5.16
C LEU A 205 0.92 -15.28 5.19
N THR A 206 -0.07 -14.57 4.69
CA THR A 206 -0.16 -13.11 4.81
C THR A 206 -1.29 -12.75 5.77
N TYR A 207 -1.07 -11.73 6.59
CA TYR A 207 -2.05 -11.29 7.57
C TYR A 207 -1.98 -9.79 7.79
N GLY A 208 -3.09 -9.21 8.20
CA GLY A 208 -3.18 -7.83 8.62
C GLY A 208 -4.41 -7.60 9.48
N MET A 209 -4.29 -6.71 10.45
CA MET A 209 -5.40 -6.21 11.25
C MET A 209 -5.23 -4.71 11.44
N ALA A 210 -6.26 -3.95 11.13
CA ALA A 210 -6.22 -2.50 11.16
C ALA A 210 -7.48 -1.90 11.79
N GLY A 211 -7.33 -0.67 12.27
CA GLY A 211 -8.43 0.12 12.79
C GLY A 211 -8.27 1.59 12.45
N ILE A 212 -9.39 2.24 12.11
CA ILE A 212 -9.46 3.68 11.88
C ILE A 212 -10.51 4.27 12.82
N PHE A 213 -10.09 5.19 13.67
CA PHE A 213 -10.96 5.91 14.58
C PHE A 213 -11.15 7.36 14.12
N ARG A 214 -12.37 7.71 13.72
CA ARG A 214 -12.72 9.05 13.27
C ARG A 214 -12.91 9.97 14.47
N LEU A 215 -12.00 10.91 14.68
CA LEU A 215 -12.11 11.94 15.74
C LEU A 215 -13.20 12.95 15.39
N ASN A 216 -13.16 13.46 14.15
CA ASN A 216 -14.15 14.39 13.61
C ASN A 216 -14.22 14.25 12.07
N LYS A 217 -14.80 15.22 11.36
CA LYS A 217 -14.91 15.19 9.88
C LYS A 217 -13.57 15.30 9.16
N GLN A 218 -12.56 15.91 9.81
CA GLN A 218 -11.27 16.19 9.21
C GLN A 218 -10.18 15.22 9.68
N PHE A 219 -10.23 14.77 10.93
CA PHE A 219 -9.15 13.99 11.56
C PHE A 219 -9.59 12.57 11.89
N SER A 220 -8.74 11.60 11.55
CA SER A 220 -8.88 10.19 11.95
C SER A 220 -7.53 9.67 12.43
N LEU A 221 -7.54 8.83 13.46
CA LEU A 221 -6.39 8.02 13.87
C LEU A 221 -6.46 6.68 13.14
N ALA A 222 -5.32 6.15 12.75
CA ALA A 222 -5.19 4.89 12.05
C ALA A 222 -4.07 4.06 12.66
N GLY A 223 -4.29 2.76 12.82
CA GLY A 223 -3.27 1.84 13.32
C GLY A 223 -3.44 0.45 12.75
N GLU A 224 -2.33 -0.27 12.58
CA GLU A 224 -2.32 -1.64 12.10
C GLU A 224 -1.14 -2.44 12.59
N VAL A 225 -1.29 -3.76 12.51
CA VAL A 225 -0.22 -4.74 12.45
C VAL A 225 -0.45 -5.59 11.22
N ASN A 226 0.57 -5.72 10.39
CA ASN A 226 0.52 -6.54 9.18
C ASN A 226 1.83 -7.29 8.97
N GLY A 227 1.79 -8.32 8.14
CA GLY A 227 2.98 -9.08 7.82
C GLY A 227 2.73 -10.32 6.97
N ARG A 228 3.81 -11.06 6.82
CA ARG A 228 3.81 -12.40 6.26
C ARG A 228 4.60 -13.36 7.17
N ALA A 229 4.14 -14.58 7.29
CA ALA A 229 4.80 -15.65 8.04
C ALA A 229 5.18 -16.78 7.09
N ASN A 230 6.47 -17.08 7.04
CA ASN A 230 6.96 -18.26 6.37
C ASN A 230 6.65 -19.46 7.27
N THR A 231 5.80 -20.35 6.81
CA THR A 231 5.34 -21.53 7.56
C THR A 231 6.17 -22.80 7.24
N ARG A 232 7.16 -22.69 6.35
CA ARG A 232 8.01 -23.80 5.96
C ARG A 232 8.93 -24.21 7.12
N PRO A 233 9.01 -25.50 7.46
CA PRO A 233 9.99 -25.98 8.44
C PRO A 233 11.43 -25.71 7.99
N GLY A 234 12.28 -25.21 8.87
CA GLY A 234 13.65 -24.82 8.58
C GLY A 234 13.78 -23.43 7.93
N ASN A 235 14.89 -23.19 7.25
CA ASN A 235 15.12 -21.93 6.56
C ASN A 235 14.44 -21.95 5.19
N GLY A 236 13.46 -21.07 4.99
CA GLY A 236 12.87 -20.85 3.67
C GLY A 236 13.88 -20.25 2.69
N PRO A 237 13.58 -20.28 1.36
CA PRO A 237 14.40 -19.62 0.37
C PRO A 237 14.60 -18.14 0.67
N LEU A 238 15.79 -17.60 0.37
CA LEU A 238 16.09 -16.17 0.52
C LEU A 238 15.09 -15.32 -0.27
N GLY A 239 14.64 -14.23 0.33
CA GLY A 239 13.60 -13.34 -0.23
C GLY A 239 12.17 -13.70 0.22
N THR A 240 11.99 -14.85 0.89
CA THR A 240 10.67 -15.31 1.37
C THR A 240 10.54 -15.30 2.89
N GLU A 241 11.40 -14.58 3.58
CA GLU A 241 11.44 -14.51 5.05
C GLU A 241 10.16 -13.93 5.65
N SER A 242 9.90 -14.32 6.91
CA SER A 242 8.83 -13.71 7.70
C SER A 242 9.13 -12.24 7.95
N GLN A 243 8.15 -11.40 7.70
CA GLN A 243 8.20 -9.95 7.91
C GLN A 243 6.93 -9.49 8.60
N ALA A 244 7.06 -8.57 9.53
CA ALA A 244 5.91 -7.95 10.19
C ALA A 244 6.25 -6.53 10.63
N GLU A 245 5.27 -5.66 10.58
CA GLU A 245 5.38 -4.28 11.04
C GLU A 245 4.10 -3.81 11.73
N ALA A 246 4.24 -2.81 12.57
CA ALA A 246 3.13 -2.05 13.14
C ALA A 246 3.21 -0.61 12.61
N ARG A 247 2.04 -0.02 12.34
CA ARG A 247 1.89 1.39 11.96
C ARG A 247 0.91 2.09 12.89
N LEU A 248 1.24 3.32 13.25
CA LEU A 248 0.34 4.21 13.97
C LEU A 248 0.42 5.59 13.36
N GLY A 249 -0.72 6.14 12.99
CA GLY A 249 -0.75 7.38 12.24
C GLY A 249 -2.07 8.12 12.27
N MET A 250 -2.14 9.14 11.44
CA MET A 250 -3.27 10.03 11.32
C MET A 250 -3.59 10.31 9.87
N GLN A 251 -4.88 10.52 9.60
CA GLN A 251 -5.40 10.99 8.33
C GLN A 251 -6.04 12.37 8.53
N ILE A 252 -5.73 13.30 7.65
CA ILE A 252 -6.24 14.67 7.67
C ILE A 252 -6.92 14.94 6.33
N ARG A 253 -8.21 15.30 6.37
CA ARG A 253 -8.97 15.70 5.18
C ARG A 253 -9.06 17.20 5.10
N ALA A 254 -8.59 17.76 3.99
CA ALA A 254 -8.66 19.18 3.70
C ALA A 254 -8.77 19.41 2.19
N SER A 255 -9.65 20.32 1.77
CA SER A 255 -9.76 20.79 0.38
C SER A 255 -9.90 19.67 -0.67
N GLY A 256 -10.68 18.61 -0.36
CA GLY A 256 -10.86 17.47 -1.29
C GLY A 256 -9.71 16.47 -1.33
N LEU A 257 -8.63 16.73 -0.60
CA LEU A 257 -7.50 15.82 -0.44
C LEU A 257 -7.53 15.16 0.94
N ARG A 258 -6.90 13.99 1.05
CA ARG A 258 -6.55 13.37 2.32
C ARG A 258 -5.03 13.31 2.43
N PHE A 259 -4.49 13.83 3.50
CA PHE A 259 -3.09 13.73 3.86
C PHE A 259 -2.94 12.64 4.91
N ASP A 260 -1.96 11.77 4.73
CA ASP A 260 -1.71 10.60 5.56
C ASP A 260 -0.30 10.66 6.12
N PHE A 261 -0.18 10.34 7.40
CA PHE A 261 1.09 10.31 8.11
C PHE A 261 1.09 9.14 9.10
N ALA A 262 2.17 8.34 9.15
CA ALA A 262 2.33 7.33 10.19
C ALA A 262 3.80 7.08 10.55
N GLY A 263 4.03 6.73 11.82
CA GLY A 263 5.22 6.05 12.27
C GLY A 263 5.12 4.55 12.01
N ILE A 264 6.23 3.92 11.72
CA ILE A 264 6.35 2.50 11.38
C ILE A 264 7.36 1.86 12.32
N LYS A 265 7.06 0.66 12.81
CA LYS A 265 7.95 -0.16 13.62
C LYS A 265 8.01 -1.58 13.07
N GLY A 266 9.19 -2.05 12.70
CA GLY A 266 9.44 -3.43 12.34
C GLY A 266 9.35 -4.33 13.57
N LEU A 267 8.73 -5.48 13.42
CA LEU A 267 8.45 -6.45 14.48
C LEU A 267 9.25 -7.74 14.34
N THR A 268 9.88 -7.98 13.19
CA THR A 268 10.70 -9.20 12.94
C THR A 268 12.09 -8.82 12.48
N SER A 269 13.01 -9.79 12.54
CA SER A 269 14.42 -9.59 12.19
C SER A 269 14.67 -9.25 10.73
N PHE A 270 13.77 -9.59 9.81
CA PHE A 270 13.88 -9.31 8.38
C PHE A 270 13.05 -8.12 7.90
N THR A 271 12.43 -7.40 8.82
CA THR A 271 11.76 -6.13 8.54
C THR A 271 12.73 -4.97 8.86
N HIS A 272 12.53 -3.80 8.26
CA HIS A 272 13.20 -2.58 8.67
C HIS A 272 12.99 -2.29 10.15
N ASN A 273 13.89 -1.54 10.79
CA ASN A 273 13.81 -1.33 12.24
C ASN A 273 12.69 -0.36 12.61
N SER A 274 12.58 0.73 11.88
CA SER A 274 11.58 1.79 12.07
C SER A 274 11.43 2.61 10.80
N GLY A 275 10.45 3.50 10.77
CA GLY A 275 10.27 4.41 9.65
C GLY A 275 9.14 5.39 9.85
N VAL A 276 8.96 6.23 8.85
CA VAL A 276 7.81 7.12 8.72
C VAL A 276 7.29 7.07 7.29
N THR A 277 5.99 7.24 7.14
CA THR A 277 5.33 7.37 5.83
C THR A 277 4.54 8.67 5.78
N LEU A 278 4.60 9.31 4.63
CA LEU A 278 3.81 10.50 4.30
C LEU A 278 3.08 10.21 3.00
N GLY A 279 1.83 10.65 2.89
CA GLY A 279 1.06 10.43 1.67
C GLY A 279 -0.03 11.45 1.45
N VAL A 280 -0.51 11.47 0.22
CA VAL A 280 -1.67 12.21 -0.22
C VAL A 280 -2.57 11.31 -1.04
N THR A 281 -3.87 11.45 -0.83
CA THR A 281 -4.91 10.71 -1.55
C THR A 281 -5.89 11.69 -2.16
N TYR A 282 -6.26 11.41 -3.41
CA TYR A 282 -7.29 12.12 -4.14
C TYR A 282 -8.31 11.16 -4.70
N ASP A 283 -9.59 11.42 -4.42
CA ASP A 283 -10.72 10.68 -5.00
C ASP A 283 -11.33 11.53 -6.12
N THR A 284 -11.39 11.00 -7.33
CA THR A 284 -12.00 11.71 -8.47
C THR A 284 -13.53 11.68 -8.39
N PRO A 285 -14.23 12.63 -9.03
CA PRO A 285 -15.62 12.39 -9.43
C PRO A 285 -15.70 11.20 -10.40
N ALA A 286 -16.91 10.76 -10.74
CA ALA A 286 -17.08 9.72 -11.75
C ALA A 286 -16.51 10.18 -13.10
N ILE A 287 -15.56 9.42 -13.65
CA ILE A 287 -14.79 9.73 -14.86
C ILE A 287 -15.04 8.72 -15.99
N PHE A 288 -15.68 7.60 -15.71
CA PHE A 288 -16.05 6.57 -16.70
C PHE A 288 -17.38 5.91 -16.32
N ALA A 289 -18.01 5.25 -17.28
CA ALA A 289 -19.23 4.48 -17.03
C ALA A 289 -18.87 3.14 -16.38
N PRO A 290 -19.37 2.85 -15.16
CA PRO A 290 -19.08 1.57 -14.51
C PRO A 290 -19.76 0.40 -15.22
N ALA A 291 -19.27 -0.80 -15.01
CA ALA A 291 -19.95 -2.02 -15.42
C ALA A 291 -21.30 -2.12 -14.68
N LYS A 292 -22.35 -2.53 -15.40
CA LYS A 292 -23.70 -2.72 -14.85
C LYS A 292 -23.81 -4.01 -14.03
#